data_20dd9d0a6f7cf12dfdfdb60453bc8051
#
_entry.id   20dd9d0a6f7cf12dfdfdb60453bc8051
#
_cell.length_a   1.000
_cell.length_b   1.000
_cell.length_c   1.000
_cell.angle_alpha   90.00
_cell.angle_beta   90.00
_cell.angle_gamma   90.00
#
_symmetry.space_group_name_H-M   'P 1'
#
loop_
_entity.id
_entity.type
_entity.pdbx_description
1 polymer ?
#
loop_
_entity_poly.entity_id
_entity_poly.type
_entity_poly.pdbx_seq_one_letter_code
_entity_poly.pdbx_strand_id
1 'polypeptide(L)'
;MYEEFFGVTEKPFGLTPNTALYYGLPPHEEALQVLQTALVAGEGFIKITGEVGTGKTMVLRLFINRLPDEFELIYIPNPTLDPLELRLAIARELTIDVEKCSNATLIDDINCRLLELSKAGKKAVLVIDEAQSLGDETLEAVRLLGNLETERAKLLQIILFGQPELDERLNDNRFRQLRQRISFSYALRPLNQDETRAYLNYRMRAAGYKGTDLFTTHIARMIYRSSLGIPRLINILAHKCLVLAYGRGVYALTSHIVKEAIADTDSAHRLRFDPLNIFLILAITVMAISAISLLYVV
;
A
#
# COMPACT_ATOMS: atom_id res chain seq x y z
N MET A 1 0.75 1.30 27.93
CA MET A 1 2.04 1.89 28.36
C MET A 1 2.04 3.41 28.15
N TYR A 2 2.11 3.92 26.92
CA TYR A 2 2.03 5.38 26.68
C TYR A 2 0.60 5.87 26.43
N GLU A 3 -0.35 4.96 26.31
CA GLU A 3 -1.75 5.26 25.98
C GLU A 3 -2.38 6.16 27.05
N GLU A 4 -2.28 5.79 28.31
CA GLU A 4 -2.78 6.60 29.44
C GLU A 4 -2.03 7.94 29.55
N PHE A 5 -0.71 7.94 29.29
CA PHE A 5 0.11 9.15 29.35
C PHE A 5 -0.33 10.20 28.33
N PHE A 6 -0.63 9.80 27.11
CA PHE A 6 -1.14 10.69 26.07
C PHE A 6 -2.67 10.79 26.03
N GLY A 7 -3.39 10.06 26.90
CA GLY A 7 -4.84 10.07 26.92
C GLY A 7 -5.49 9.48 25.68
N VAL A 8 -4.85 8.46 25.08
CA VAL A 8 -5.40 7.72 23.93
C VAL A 8 -6.00 6.40 24.41
N THR A 9 -7.07 5.95 23.76
CA THR A 9 -7.82 4.73 24.10
C THR A 9 -7.26 3.48 23.44
N GLU A 10 -6.52 3.66 22.36
CA GLU A 10 -5.87 2.57 21.61
C GLU A 10 -4.54 3.05 21.00
N LYS A 11 -3.76 2.10 20.47
CA LYS A 11 -2.46 2.42 19.82
C LYS A 11 -2.69 3.16 18.50
N PRO A 12 -2.34 4.46 18.38
CA PRO A 12 -2.59 5.23 17.16
C PRO A 12 -1.78 4.71 15.95
N PHE A 13 -0.61 4.13 16.17
CA PHE A 13 0.32 3.70 15.11
C PHE A 13 0.57 2.18 15.13
N GLY A 14 -0.51 1.39 15.25
CA GLY A 14 -0.44 -0.06 15.05
C GLY A 14 -0.03 -0.43 13.63
N LEU A 15 0.73 -1.53 13.48
CA LEU A 15 1.20 -2.01 12.17
C LEU A 15 0.18 -2.91 11.46
N THR A 16 -0.76 -3.48 12.22
CA THR A 16 -1.84 -4.28 11.65
C THR A 16 -2.84 -3.36 10.94
N PRO A 17 -3.22 -3.65 9.69
CA PRO A 17 -4.24 -2.89 8.98
C PRO A 17 -5.56 -2.89 9.76
N ASN A 18 -5.93 -1.72 10.30
CA ASN A 18 -7.20 -1.50 10.99
C ASN A 18 -8.04 -0.52 10.19
N THR A 19 -9.11 -1.02 9.56
CA THR A 19 -10.02 -0.22 8.74
C THR A 19 -10.83 0.79 9.56
N ALA A 20 -11.01 0.56 10.88
CA ALA A 20 -11.68 1.52 11.77
C ALA A 20 -10.88 2.81 11.98
N LEU A 21 -9.54 2.73 11.88
CA LEU A 21 -8.63 3.88 11.95
C LEU A 21 -8.21 4.38 10.57
N TYR A 22 -8.93 4.01 9.52
CA TYR A 22 -8.62 4.45 8.17
C TYR A 22 -8.87 5.94 7.98
N TYR A 23 -7.92 6.62 7.38
CA TYR A 23 -7.93 8.08 7.14
C TYR A 23 -8.16 8.42 5.68
N GLY A 24 -8.90 7.81 4.87
CA GLY A 24 -9.15 8.27 3.50
C GLY A 24 -7.92 8.90 2.80
N LEU A 25 -6.76 8.21 2.84
CA LEU A 25 -5.53 8.74 2.24
C LEU A 25 -5.72 8.91 0.74
N PRO A 26 -5.36 10.10 0.15
CA PRO A 26 -5.57 10.36 -1.26
C PRO A 26 -5.08 9.24 -2.20
N PRO A 27 -3.85 8.68 -2.06
CA PRO A 27 -3.42 7.56 -2.91
C PRO A 27 -4.30 6.32 -2.79
N HIS A 28 -4.86 6.06 -1.60
CA HIS A 28 -5.71 4.90 -1.38
C HIS A 28 -7.10 5.11 -2.01
N GLU A 29 -7.69 6.30 -1.88
CA GLU A 29 -8.98 6.61 -2.50
C GLU A 29 -8.87 6.67 -4.03
N GLU A 30 -7.76 7.19 -4.58
CA GLU A 30 -7.46 7.14 -6.01
C GLU A 30 -7.39 5.68 -6.51
N ALA A 31 -6.69 4.79 -5.79
CA ALA A 31 -6.63 3.37 -6.13
C ALA A 31 -8.00 2.69 -6.08
N LEU A 32 -8.80 2.99 -5.05
CA LEU A 32 -10.17 2.47 -4.91
C LEU A 32 -11.07 2.95 -6.04
N GLN A 33 -10.94 4.21 -6.45
CA GLN A 33 -11.69 4.77 -7.58
C GLN A 33 -11.33 4.08 -8.89
N VAL A 34 -10.04 3.82 -9.14
CA VAL A 34 -9.58 3.06 -10.31
C VAL A 34 -10.18 1.66 -10.32
N LEU A 35 -10.15 0.95 -9.20
CA LEU A 35 -10.72 -0.39 -9.06
C LEU A 35 -12.23 -0.38 -9.33
N GLN A 36 -12.98 0.53 -8.71
CA GLN A 36 -14.42 0.63 -8.91
C GLN A 36 -14.79 0.97 -10.36
N THR A 37 -14.08 1.93 -10.97
CA THR A 37 -14.29 2.32 -12.36
C THR A 37 -14.05 1.15 -13.31
N ALA A 38 -12.95 0.43 -13.13
CA ALA A 38 -12.59 -0.72 -13.96
C ALA A 38 -13.58 -1.89 -13.82
N LEU A 39 -14.05 -2.17 -12.58
CA LEU A 39 -15.07 -3.19 -12.35
C LEU A 39 -16.39 -2.87 -13.06
N VAL A 40 -16.87 -1.63 -12.93
CA VAL A 40 -18.11 -1.18 -13.59
C VAL A 40 -17.98 -1.25 -15.12
N ALA A 41 -16.81 -0.88 -15.65
CA ALA A 41 -16.50 -0.98 -17.08
C ALA A 41 -16.43 -2.43 -17.61
N GLY A 42 -16.36 -3.43 -16.73
CA GLY A 42 -16.24 -4.83 -17.12
C GLY A 42 -14.86 -5.23 -17.62
N GLU A 43 -13.82 -4.52 -17.18
CA GLU A 43 -12.44 -4.74 -17.62
C GLU A 43 -11.89 -6.08 -17.14
N GLY A 44 -11.16 -6.77 -18.03
CA GLY A 44 -10.67 -8.13 -17.75
C GLY A 44 -9.50 -8.17 -16.78
N PHE A 45 -8.56 -7.21 -16.87
CA PHE A 45 -7.36 -7.17 -16.03
C PHE A 45 -7.11 -5.79 -15.48
N ILE A 46 -6.92 -5.73 -14.16
CA ILE A 46 -6.61 -4.52 -13.41
C ILE A 46 -5.37 -4.80 -12.56
N LYS A 47 -4.47 -3.83 -12.45
CA LYS A 47 -3.24 -3.97 -11.67
C LYS A 47 -3.08 -2.80 -10.70
N ILE A 48 -2.80 -3.13 -9.45
CA ILE A 48 -2.42 -2.16 -8.41
C ILE A 48 -1.03 -2.53 -7.90
N THR A 49 -0.05 -1.68 -8.14
CA THR A 49 1.31 -1.89 -7.62
C THR A 49 1.69 -0.82 -6.61
N GLY A 50 2.75 -1.06 -5.85
CA GLY A 50 3.30 -0.09 -4.90
C GLY A 50 4.32 -0.72 -3.98
N GLU A 51 5.20 0.10 -3.43
CA GLU A 51 6.26 -0.31 -2.52
C GLU A 51 5.73 -1.02 -1.27
N VAL A 52 6.61 -1.77 -0.62
CA VAL A 52 6.30 -2.42 0.66
C VAL A 52 5.92 -1.36 1.70
N GLY A 53 4.75 -1.53 2.31
CA GLY A 53 4.29 -0.62 3.37
C GLY A 53 3.53 0.62 2.89
N THR A 54 3.24 0.77 1.58
CA THR A 54 2.39 1.86 1.04
C THR A 54 0.91 1.69 1.37
N GLY A 55 0.49 0.50 1.81
CA GLY A 55 -0.88 0.23 2.23
C GLY A 55 -1.70 -0.55 1.20
N LYS A 56 -1.09 -1.29 0.27
CA LYS A 56 -1.79 -2.17 -0.68
C LYS A 56 -2.84 -3.06 -0.02
N THR A 57 -2.46 -3.76 1.05
CA THR A 57 -3.37 -4.63 1.81
C THR A 57 -4.52 -3.85 2.46
N MET A 58 -4.33 -2.57 2.81
CA MET A 58 -5.41 -1.71 3.30
C MET A 58 -6.38 -1.39 2.16
N VAL A 59 -5.88 -0.98 1.00
CA VAL A 59 -6.71 -0.73 -0.20
C VAL A 59 -7.49 -1.99 -0.57
N LEU A 60 -6.82 -3.15 -0.58
CA LEU A 60 -7.46 -4.44 -0.85
C LEU A 60 -8.62 -4.74 0.12
N ARG A 61 -8.40 -4.60 1.43
CA ARG A 61 -9.47 -4.83 2.43
C ARG A 61 -10.63 -3.85 2.27
N LEU A 62 -10.33 -2.58 2.02
CA LEU A 62 -11.38 -1.58 1.76
C LEU A 62 -12.14 -1.87 0.50
N PHE A 63 -11.46 -2.33 -0.54
CA PHE A 63 -12.08 -2.75 -1.79
C PHE A 63 -13.03 -3.93 -1.57
N ILE A 64 -12.58 -4.98 -0.88
CA ILE A 64 -13.41 -6.16 -0.55
C ILE A 64 -14.64 -5.74 0.27
N ASN A 65 -14.46 -4.89 1.28
CA ASN A 65 -15.56 -4.42 2.13
C ASN A 65 -16.57 -3.52 1.39
N ARG A 66 -16.18 -2.92 0.27
CA ARG A 66 -17.04 -2.05 -0.56
C ARG A 66 -17.53 -2.73 -1.84
N LEU A 67 -17.20 -4.02 -2.00
CA LEU A 67 -17.59 -4.77 -3.20
C LEU A 67 -19.11 -4.95 -3.20
N PRO A 68 -19.81 -4.58 -4.28
CA PRO A 68 -21.28 -4.78 -4.39
C PRO A 68 -21.68 -6.26 -4.38
N ASP A 69 -22.86 -6.58 -3.88
CA ASP A 69 -23.40 -7.95 -3.76
C ASP A 69 -23.53 -8.69 -5.10
N GLU A 70 -23.53 -7.96 -6.22
CA GLU A 70 -23.52 -8.53 -7.57
C GLU A 70 -22.20 -9.20 -7.96
N PHE A 71 -21.13 -8.97 -7.18
CA PHE A 71 -19.82 -9.58 -7.43
C PHE A 71 -19.58 -10.77 -6.53
N GLU A 72 -19.16 -11.88 -7.13
CA GLU A 72 -18.64 -13.05 -6.42
C GLU A 72 -17.13 -12.92 -6.30
N LEU A 73 -16.64 -12.79 -5.06
CA LEU A 73 -15.22 -12.61 -4.77
C LEU A 73 -14.50 -13.97 -4.73
N ILE A 74 -13.39 -14.07 -5.46
CA ILE A 74 -12.42 -15.15 -5.40
C ILE A 74 -11.12 -14.54 -4.90
N TYR A 75 -10.69 -14.85 -3.67
CA TYR A 75 -9.54 -14.19 -3.06
C TYR A 75 -8.36 -15.15 -2.83
N ILE A 76 -7.23 -14.83 -3.44
CA ILE A 76 -5.96 -15.57 -3.30
C ILE A 76 -4.96 -14.69 -2.53
N PRO A 77 -4.79 -14.90 -1.21
CA PRO A 77 -3.96 -14.05 -0.35
C PRO A 77 -2.45 -14.30 -0.49
N ASN A 78 -2.07 -15.51 -0.89
CA ASN A 78 -0.67 -15.88 -1.06
C ASN A 78 -0.53 -16.78 -2.29
N PRO A 79 -0.01 -16.27 -3.41
CA PRO A 79 0.01 -16.97 -4.67
C PRO A 79 1.30 -17.77 -4.93
N THR A 80 2.02 -18.19 -3.88
CA THR A 80 3.15 -19.13 -4.03
C THR A 80 2.58 -20.52 -4.37
N LEU A 81 1.89 -20.59 -5.50
CA LEU A 81 1.14 -21.73 -5.97
C LEU A 81 1.62 -22.09 -7.38
N ASP A 82 1.66 -23.37 -7.70
CA ASP A 82 1.80 -23.81 -9.08
C ASP A 82 0.48 -23.59 -9.87
N PRO A 83 0.47 -23.76 -11.21
CA PRO A 83 -0.73 -23.54 -12.01
C PRO A 83 -1.93 -24.42 -11.62
N LEU A 84 -1.69 -25.65 -11.16
CA LEU A 84 -2.75 -26.56 -10.72
C LEU A 84 -3.30 -26.13 -9.35
N GLU A 85 -2.40 -25.84 -8.40
CA GLU A 85 -2.77 -25.35 -7.07
C GLU A 85 -3.57 -24.06 -7.13
N LEU A 86 -3.22 -23.14 -8.03
CA LEU A 86 -4.00 -21.91 -8.28
C LEU A 86 -5.41 -22.25 -8.75
N ARG A 87 -5.57 -23.14 -9.72
CA ARG A 87 -6.90 -23.56 -10.21
C ARG A 87 -7.72 -24.23 -9.11
N LEU A 88 -7.09 -25.09 -8.30
CA LEU A 88 -7.75 -25.72 -7.15
C LEU A 88 -8.18 -24.68 -6.10
N ALA A 89 -7.35 -23.67 -5.84
CA ALA A 89 -7.71 -22.58 -4.93
C ALA A 89 -8.92 -21.79 -5.46
N ILE A 90 -8.93 -21.43 -6.74
CA ILE A 90 -10.05 -20.77 -7.40
C ILE A 90 -11.32 -21.62 -7.34
N ALA A 91 -11.21 -22.92 -7.61
CA ALA A 91 -12.36 -23.84 -7.56
C ALA A 91 -12.96 -23.92 -6.15
N ARG A 92 -12.11 -23.95 -5.11
CA ARG A 92 -12.57 -23.92 -3.70
C ARG A 92 -13.30 -22.63 -3.35
N GLU A 93 -12.78 -21.48 -3.75
CA GLU A 93 -13.43 -20.19 -3.56
C GLU A 93 -14.79 -20.12 -4.29
N LEU A 94 -14.91 -20.76 -5.46
CA LEU A 94 -16.16 -20.92 -6.21
C LEU A 94 -17.09 -22.01 -5.65
N THR A 95 -16.74 -22.64 -4.55
CA THR A 95 -17.49 -23.75 -3.93
C THR A 95 -17.70 -24.96 -4.84
N ILE A 96 -16.73 -25.24 -5.73
CA ILE A 96 -16.70 -26.43 -6.58
C ILE A 96 -16.14 -27.60 -5.76
N ASP A 97 -16.77 -28.77 -5.84
CA ASP A 97 -16.32 -30.00 -5.18
C ASP A 97 -15.09 -30.57 -5.88
N VAL A 98 -13.91 -30.14 -5.43
CA VAL A 98 -12.62 -30.50 -6.03
C VAL A 98 -12.27 -31.99 -5.90
N GLU A 99 -12.91 -32.74 -4.98
CA GLU A 99 -12.69 -34.19 -4.83
C GLU A 99 -13.25 -34.98 -6.02
N LYS A 100 -14.24 -34.43 -6.69
CA LYS A 100 -14.89 -35.04 -7.88
C LYS A 100 -14.28 -34.59 -9.21
N CYS A 101 -13.43 -33.55 -9.18
CA CYS A 101 -12.84 -33.00 -10.40
C CYS A 101 -11.52 -33.71 -10.73
N SER A 102 -11.32 -34.03 -11.99
CA SER A 102 -10.00 -34.40 -12.49
C SER A 102 -9.21 -33.14 -12.87
N ASN A 103 -7.87 -33.23 -12.85
CA ASN A 103 -7.03 -32.12 -13.31
C ASN A 103 -7.35 -31.70 -14.76
N ALA A 104 -7.85 -32.61 -15.57
CA ALA A 104 -8.21 -32.34 -16.96
C ALA A 104 -9.53 -31.59 -17.11
N THR A 105 -10.50 -31.78 -16.19
CA THR A 105 -11.83 -31.15 -16.25
C THR A 105 -11.91 -29.87 -15.41
N LEU A 106 -10.96 -29.60 -14.53
CA LEU A 106 -11.02 -28.54 -13.54
C LEU A 106 -11.25 -27.15 -14.16
N ILE A 107 -10.66 -26.88 -15.32
CA ILE A 107 -10.86 -25.61 -16.02
C ILE A 107 -12.28 -25.49 -16.61
N ASP A 108 -12.83 -26.61 -17.09
CA ASP A 108 -14.17 -26.68 -17.60
C ASP A 108 -15.20 -26.50 -16.47
N ASP A 109 -14.94 -27.12 -15.31
CA ASP A 109 -15.79 -26.99 -14.13
C ASP A 109 -15.81 -25.54 -13.62
N ILE A 110 -14.63 -24.86 -13.58
CA ILE A 110 -14.52 -23.45 -13.27
C ILE A 110 -15.34 -22.61 -14.29
N ASN A 111 -15.19 -22.89 -15.59
CA ASN A 111 -15.92 -22.17 -16.64
C ASN A 111 -17.44 -22.38 -16.52
N CYS A 112 -17.89 -23.60 -16.29
CA CYS A 112 -19.31 -23.90 -16.05
C CYS A 112 -19.85 -23.11 -14.86
N ARG A 113 -19.12 -23.06 -13.76
CA ARG A 113 -19.52 -22.30 -12.56
C ARG A 113 -19.60 -20.81 -12.81
N LEU A 114 -18.64 -20.24 -13.53
CA LEU A 114 -18.67 -18.82 -13.93
C LEU A 114 -19.85 -18.50 -14.84
N LEU A 115 -20.21 -19.41 -15.75
CA LEU A 115 -21.40 -19.27 -16.60
C LEU A 115 -22.70 -19.31 -15.78
N GLU A 116 -22.78 -20.17 -14.75
CA GLU A 116 -23.92 -20.20 -13.84
C GLU A 116 -24.07 -18.87 -13.07
N LEU A 117 -22.96 -18.33 -12.53
CA LEU A 117 -22.94 -17.03 -11.87
C LEU A 117 -23.41 -15.92 -12.81
N SER A 118 -22.90 -15.90 -14.03
CA SER A 118 -23.30 -14.93 -15.06
C SER A 118 -24.80 -15.02 -15.41
N LYS A 119 -25.35 -16.25 -15.54
CA LYS A 119 -26.79 -16.45 -15.74
C LYS A 119 -27.63 -15.97 -14.55
N ALA A 120 -27.10 -16.05 -13.35
CA ALA A 120 -27.73 -15.53 -12.13
C ALA A 120 -27.56 -14.01 -11.95
N GLY A 121 -26.96 -13.32 -12.93
CA GLY A 121 -26.72 -11.88 -12.89
C GLY A 121 -25.53 -11.47 -12.02
N LYS A 122 -24.72 -12.43 -11.57
CA LYS A 122 -23.49 -12.17 -10.80
C LYS A 122 -22.26 -12.07 -11.71
N LYS A 123 -21.29 -11.27 -11.29
CA LYS A 123 -19.98 -11.10 -11.93
C LYS A 123 -18.89 -11.68 -11.01
N ALA A 124 -17.97 -12.46 -11.54
CA ALA A 124 -16.88 -12.98 -10.74
C ALA A 124 -15.66 -12.07 -10.80
N VAL A 125 -15.03 -11.83 -9.65
CA VAL A 125 -13.79 -11.07 -9.53
C VAL A 125 -12.74 -11.90 -8.79
N LEU A 126 -11.63 -12.20 -9.46
CA LEU A 126 -10.45 -12.84 -8.89
C LEU A 126 -9.47 -11.78 -8.41
N VAL A 127 -9.19 -11.78 -7.13
CA VAL A 127 -8.21 -10.87 -6.52
C VAL A 127 -7.01 -11.69 -6.05
N ILE A 128 -5.84 -11.35 -6.57
CA ILE A 128 -4.57 -11.98 -6.21
C ILE A 128 -3.72 -10.94 -5.49
N ASP A 129 -3.42 -11.18 -4.21
CA ASP A 129 -2.48 -10.36 -3.45
C ASP A 129 -1.04 -10.88 -3.63
N GLU A 130 -0.05 -10.02 -3.45
CA GLU A 130 1.39 -10.34 -3.62
C GLU A 130 1.72 -11.02 -4.98
N ALA A 131 1.08 -10.56 -6.06
CA ALA A 131 1.16 -11.19 -7.39
C ALA A 131 2.59 -11.26 -7.97
N GLN A 132 3.56 -10.49 -7.45
CA GLN A 132 4.97 -10.65 -7.80
C GLN A 132 5.55 -12.01 -7.37
N SER A 133 4.89 -12.72 -6.43
CA SER A 133 5.32 -14.05 -5.96
C SER A 133 4.85 -15.19 -6.85
N LEU A 134 3.95 -14.94 -7.83
CA LEU A 134 3.53 -15.92 -8.82
C LEU A 134 4.73 -16.42 -9.65
N GLY A 135 4.85 -17.71 -9.89
CA GLY A 135 5.77 -18.27 -10.88
C GLY A 135 5.40 -17.85 -12.31
N ASP A 136 6.35 -17.98 -13.26
CA ASP A 136 6.12 -17.59 -14.65
C ASP A 136 4.98 -18.42 -15.28
N GLU A 137 4.94 -19.74 -15.01
CA GLU A 137 3.89 -20.63 -15.49
C GLU A 137 2.52 -20.29 -14.87
N THR A 138 2.52 -19.85 -13.63
CA THR A 138 1.30 -19.47 -12.93
C THR A 138 0.77 -18.12 -13.43
N LEU A 139 1.63 -17.15 -13.74
CA LEU A 139 1.24 -15.92 -14.42
C LEU A 139 0.61 -16.20 -15.79
N GLU A 140 1.15 -17.18 -16.52
CA GLU A 140 0.57 -17.60 -17.79
C GLU A 140 -0.79 -18.30 -17.59
N ALA A 141 -0.95 -19.10 -16.54
CA ALA A 141 -2.25 -19.67 -16.16
C ALA A 141 -3.28 -18.60 -15.83
N VAL A 142 -2.89 -17.54 -15.10
CA VAL A 142 -3.74 -16.37 -14.84
C VAL A 142 -4.17 -15.67 -16.14
N ARG A 143 -3.23 -15.51 -17.09
CA ARG A 143 -3.55 -14.94 -18.41
C ARG A 143 -4.60 -15.78 -19.16
N LEU A 144 -4.48 -17.12 -19.09
CA LEU A 144 -5.44 -18.03 -19.73
C LEU A 144 -6.83 -17.96 -19.08
N LEU A 145 -6.91 -17.84 -17.75
CA LEU A 145 -8.19 -17.64 -17.05
C LEU A 145 -8.91 -16.37 -17.51
N GLY A 146 -8.18 -15.32 -17.85
CA GLY A 146 -8.77 -14.10 -18.42
C GLY A 146 -9.33 -14.25 -19.85
N ASN A 147 -9.23 -15.45 -20.47
CA ASN A 147 -9.90 -15.77 -21.73
C ASN A 147 -11.34 -16.28 -21.52
N LEU A 148 -11.73 -16.53 -20.27
CA LEU A 148 -13.08 -17.00 -19.97
C LEU A 148 -14.07 -15.85 -20.20
N GLU A 149 -14.75 -15.90 -21.35
CA GLU A 149 -15.67 -14.88 -21.80
C GLU A 149 -16.83 -15.46 -22.61
N THR A 150 -17.90 -14.73 -22.67
CA THR A 150 -19.00 -14.96 -23.61
C THR A 150 -18.87 -13.97 -24.77
N GLU A 151 -19.72 -14.08 -25.78
CA GLU A 151 -19.79 -13.09 -26.87
C GLU A 151 -20.10 -11.65 -26.38
N ARG A 152 -20.60 -11.50 -25.15
CA ARG A 152 -21.12 -10.21 -24.64
C ARG A 152 -20.36 -9.66 -23.45
N ALA A 153 -19.66 -10.51 -22.67
CA ALA A 153 -19.02 -10.09 -21.42
C ALA A 153 -17.90 -11.03 -20.99
N LYS A 154 -16.97 -10.48 -20.23
CA LYS A 154 -15.97 -11.25 -19.46
C LYS A 154 -16.69 -12.00 -18.33
N LEU A 155 -16.39 -13.30 -18.18
CA LEU A 155 -16.91 -14.10 -17.08
C LEU A 155 -16.11 -13.90 -15.79
N LEU A 156 -14.84 -13.50 -15.92
CA LEU A 156 -13.91 -13.30 -14.80
C LEU A 156 -13.14 -12.00 -14.99
N GLN A 157 -13.23 -11.11 -14.02
CA GLN A 157 -12.38 -9.94 -13.90
C GLN A 157 -11.22 -10.26 -12.95
N ILE A 158 -10.00 -9.87 -13.26
CA ILE A 158 -8.79 -10.25 -12.51
C ILE A 158 -8.10 -8.99 -12.02
N ILE A 159 -7.87 -8.92 -10.70
CA ILE A 159 -7.18 -7.83 -10.05
C ILE A 159 -5.88 -8.36 -9.45
N LEU A 160 -4.75 -7.80 -9.89
CA LEU A 160 -3.42 -8.12 -9.40
C LEU A 160 -2.94 -7.02 -8.46
N PHE A 161 -2.77 -7.35 -7.18
CA PHE A 161 -2.04 -6.52 -6.25
C PHE A 161 -0.60 -7.01 -6.15
N GLY A 162 0.37 -6.11 -6.33
CA GLY A 162 1.78 -6.52 -6.33
C GLY A 162 2.74 -5.40 -5.93
N GLN A 163 4.00 -5.77 -5.84
CA GLN A 163 5.12 -4.86 -5.65
C GLN A 163 5.66 -4.40 -7.02
N PRO A 164 6.53 -3.37 -7.09
CA PRO A 164 7.09 -2.90 -8.36
C PRO A 164 7.80 -3.99 -9.19
N GLU A 165 8.29 -5.05 -8.53
CA GLU A 165 8.90 -6.21 -9.19
C GLU A 165 7.92 -6.92 -10.13
N LEU A 166 6.60 -6.81 -9.86
CA LEU A 166 5.58 -7.30 -10.80
C LEU A 166 5.63 -6.51 -12.12
N ASP A 167 5.81 -5.18 -12.04
CA ASP A 167 5.92 -4.33 -13.23
C ASP A 167 7.17 -4.68 -14.03
N GLU A 168 8.31 -4.89 -13.35
CA GLU A 168 9.56 -5.28 -13.99
C GLU A 168 9.41 -6.61 -14.73
N ARG A 169 8.79 -7.62 -14.08
CA ARG A 169 8.53 -8.91 -14.70
C ARG A 169 7.58 -8.82 -15.89
N LEU A 170 6.49 -8.07 -15.77
CA LEU A 170 5.53 -7.89 -16.87
C LEU A 170 6.13 -7.12 -18.05
N ASN A 171 7.24 -6.41 -17.87
CA ASN A 171 7.98 -5.78 -18.96
C ASN A 171 8.81 -6.75 -19.81
N ASP A 172 9.06 -7.98 -19.32
CA ASP A 172 9.67 -9.03 -20.12
C ASP A 172 8.78 -9.39 -21.33
N ASN A 173 9.39 -9.66 -22.47
CA ASN A 173 8.70 -10.01 -23.71
C ASN A 173 7.82 -11.26 -23.57
N ARG A 174 8.16 -12.18 -22.67
CA ARG A 174 7.38 -13.40 -22.37
C ARG A 174 5.97 -13.07 -21.90
N PHE A 175 5.80 -11.94 -21.17
CA PHE A 175 4.52 -11.51 -20.62
C PHE A 175 3.83 -10.42 -21.44
N ARG A 176 4.31 -10.15 -22.67
CA ARG A 176 3.73 -9.13 -23.55
C ARG A 176 2.21 -9.27 -23.71
N GLN A 177 1.71 -10.51 -23.85
CA GLN A 177 0.28 -10.76 -24.03
C GLN A 177 -0.53 -10.43 -22.77
N LEU A 178 -0.04 -10.78 -21.58
CA LEU A 178 -0.68 -10.42 -20.31
C LEU A 178 -0.66 -8.90 -20.11
N ARG A 179 0.50 -8.27 -20.33
CA ARG A 179 0.64 -6.81 -20.23
C ARG A 179 -0.33 -6.05 -21.13
N GLN A 180 -0.56 -6.51 -22.36
CA GLN A 180 -1.51 -5.89 -23.29
C GLN A 180 -2.98 -6.02 -22.86
N ARG A 181 -3.30 -6.93 -21.96
CA ARG A 181 -4.65 -7.14 -21.41
C ARG A 181 -4.94 -6.30 -20.17
N ILE A 182 -3.89 -5.78 -19.53
CA ILE A 182 -4.06 -4.90 -18.38
C ILE A 182 -4.51 -3.54 -18.89
N SER A 183 -5.81 -3.27 -18.76
CA SER A 183 -6.44 -2.04 -19.22
C SER A 183 -6.37 -0.91 -18.20
N PHE A 184 -6.38 -1.27 -16.90
CA PHE A 184 -6.23 -0.32 -15.81
C PHE A 184 -5.03 -0.67 -14.94
N SER A 185 -4.19 0.32 -14.67
CA SER A 185 -3.02 0.18 -13.79
C SER A 185 -2.89 1.41 -12.91
N TYR A 186 -2.70 1.20 -11.62
CA TYR A 186 -2.41 2.27 -10.68
C TYR A 186 -1.20 1.91 -9.82
N ALA A 187 -0.23 2.82 -9.76
CA ALA A 187 0.92 2.71 -8.87
C ALA A 187 0.65 3.49 -7.58
N LEU A 188 0.50 2.78 -6.47
CA LEU A 188 0.21 3.36 -5.16
C LEU A 188 1.43 4.15 -4.67
N ARG A 189 1.36 5.46 -4.78
CA ARG A 189 2.44 6.36 -4.38
C ARG A 189 2.53 6.52 -2.86
N PRO A 190 3.72 6.82 -2.32
CA PRO A 190 3.86 7.27 -0.95
C PRO A 190 3.11 8.58 -0.69
N LEU A 191 2.90 8.90 0.59
CA LEU A 191 2.33 10.17 1.03
C LEU A 191 3.30 11.32 0.78
N ASN A 192 2.79 12.48 0.44
CA ASN A 192 3.58 13.70 0.45
C ASN A 192 3.75 14.25 1.89
N GLN A 193 4.47 15.36 2.05
CA GLN A 193 4.77 15.96 3.35
C GLN A 193 3.50 16.39 4.11
N ASP A 194 2.56 17.03 3.42
CA ASP A 194 1.33 17.55 4.05
C ASP A 194 0.36 16.40 4.38
N GLU A 195 0.24 15.41 3.49
CA GLU A 195 -0.51 14.18 3.73
C GLU A 195 0.07 13.40 4.93
N THR A 196 1.39 13.34 5.06
CA THR A 196 2.07 12.71 6.21
C THR A 196 1.71 13.41 7.51
N ARG A 197 1.72 14.75 7.53
CA ARG A 197 1.33 15.52 8.73
C ARG A 197 -0.13 15.31 9.08
N ALA A 198 -1.01 15.39 8.10
CA ALA A 198 -2.44 15.16 8.28
C ALA A 198 -2.73 13.76 8.82
N TYR A 199 -2.09 12.74 8.23
CA TYR A 199 -2.19 11.36 8.66
C TYR A 199 -1.76 11.15 10.12
N LEU A 200 -0.59 11.67 10.52
CA LEU A 200 -0.08 11.54 11.88
C LEU A 200 -1.04 12.12 12.93
N ASN A 201 -1.53 13.33 12.70
CA ASN A 201 -2.42 13.99 13.64
C ASN A 201 -3.83 13.37 13.62
N TYR A 202 -4.32 12.92 12.47
CA TYR A 202 -5.58 12.18 12.41
C TYR A 202 -5.51 10.88 13.22
N ARG A 203 -4.44 10.08 13.06
CA ARG A 203 -4.27 8.82 13.80
C ARG A 203 -4.28 9.04 15.31
N MET A 204 -3.65 10.12 15.79
CA MET A 204 -3.70 10.49 17.22
C MET A 204 -5.12 10.82 17.65
N ARG A 205 -5.84 11.65 16.89
CA ARG A 205 -7.23 12.04 17.22
C ARG A 205 -8.18 10.85 17.15
N ALA A 206 -8.08 10.00 16.14
CA ALA A 206 -8.88 8.80 16.00
C ALA A 206 -8.66 7.82 17.16
N ALA A 207 -7.44 7.76 17.72
CA ALA A 207 -7.13 7.01 18.93
C ALA A 207 -7.59 7.70 20.24
N GLY A 208 -8.28 8.84 20.17
CA GLY A 208 -8.85 9.54 21.33
C GLY A 208 -8.03 10.70 21.88
N TYR A 209 -6.90 11.07 21.26
CA TYR A 209 -6.09 12.22 21.69
C TYR A 209 -6.84 13.54 21.55
N LYS A 210 -6.95 14.28 22.66
CA LYS A 210 -7.70 15.55 22.75
C LYS A 210 -6.82 16.80 22.84
N GLY A 211 -5.49 16.62 22.82
CA GLY A 211 -4.55 17.74 22.91
C GLY A 211 -4.36 18.49 21.57
N THR A 212 -3.47 19.48 21.59
CA THR A 212 -3.00 20.17 20.38
C THR A 212 -2.20 19.21 19.50
N ASP A 213 -2.04 19.55 18.21
CA ASP A 213 -1.30 18.72 17.24
C ASP A 213 0.10 18.36 17.78
N LEU A 214 0.28 17.09 18.16
CA LEU A 214 1.53 16.57 18.71
C LEU A 214 2.63 16.52 17.64
N PHE A 215 2.25 16.16 16.41
CA PHE A 215 3.14 16.16 15.26
C PHE A 215 3.09 17.53 14.57
N THR A 216 3.88 18.47 15.07
CA THR A 216 4.03 19.80 14.47
C THR A 216 4.57 19.70 13.04
N THR A 217 4.47 20.77 12.25
CA THR A 217 4.97 20.81 10.87
C THR A 217 6.45 20.42 10.77
N HIS A 218 7.27 20.85 11.74
CA HIS A 218 8.69 20.52 11.77
C HIS A 218 8.92 19.00 12.05
N ILE A 219 8.24 18.46 13.06
CA ILE A 219 8.34 17.05 13.45
C ILE A 219 7.83 16.13 12.33
N ALA A 220 6.67 16.46 11.76
CA ALA A 220 6.11 15.70 10.65
C ALA A 220 7.02 15.72 9.40
N ARG A 221 7.68 16.86 9.12
CA ARG A 221 8.68 16.96 8.04
C ARG A 221 9.88 16.06 8.27
N MET A 222 10.38 15.94 9.50
CA MET A 222 11.48 15.05 9.83
C MET A 222 11.09 13.59 9.60
N ILE A 223 9.90 13.19 10.06
CA ILE A 223 9.36 11.84 9.86
C ILE A 223 9.16 11.57 8.37
N TYR A 224 8.56 12.50 7.62
CA TYR A 224 8.38 12.38 6.17
C TYR A 224 9.71 12.12 5.45
N ARG A 225 10.74 12.92 5.72
CA ARG A 225 12.06 12.78 5.08
C ARG A 225 12.72 11.44 5.37
N SER A 226 12.51 10.89 6.56
CA SER A 226 13.10 9.61 6.95
C SER A 226 12.27 8.40 6.56
N SER A 227 10.96 8.56 6.38
CA SER A 227 10.04 7.52 5.92
C SER A 227 9.82 7.53 4.41
N LEU A 228 10.26 8.58 3.70
CA LEU A 228 9.92 8.85 2.29
C LEU A 228 8.40 8.82 2.02
N GLY A 229 7.59 9.10 3.05
CA GLY A 229 6.14 9.06 2.96
C GLY A 229 5.52 7.66 2.98
N ILE A 230 6.29 6.61 3.27
CA ILE A 230 5.79 5.24 3.34
C ILE A 230 5.00 5.04 4.65
N PRO A 231 3.67 4.77 4.61
CA PRO A 231 2.81 4.73 5.80
C PRO A 231 3.28 3.77 6.89
N ARG A 232 3.78 2.59 6.54
CA ARG A 232 4.33 1.63 7.50
C ARG A 232 5.50 2.22 8.28
N LEU A 233 6.40 2.90 7.59
CA LEU A 233 7.58 3.50 8.19
C LEU A 233 7.24 4.74 9.00
N ILE A 234 6.25 5.55 8.54
CA ILE A 234 5.66 6.64 9.32
C ILE A 234 5.13 6.12 10.65
N ASN A 235 4.36 5.01 10.64
CA ASN A 235 3.82 4.41 11.85
C ASN A 235 4.90 3.93 12.81
N ILE A 236 5.95 3.27 12.31
CA ILE A 236 7.08 2.81 13.13
C ILE A 236 7.76 4.00 13.81
N LEU A 237 8.10 5.04 13.05
CA LEU A 237 8.79 6.23 13.57
C LEU A 237 7.90 6.99 14.57
N ALA A 238 6.62 7.18 14.26
CA ALA A 238 5.68 7.85 15.16
C ALA A 238 5.48 7.08 16.46
N HIS A 239 5.31 5.75 16.39
CA HIS A 239 5.23 4.89 17.57
C HIS A 239 6.47 5.00 18.45
N LYS A 240 7.68 4.90 17.88
CA LYS A 240 8.93 5.05 18.60
C LYS A 240 9.07 6.44 19.24
N CYS A 241 8.65 7.49 18.55
CA CYS A 241 8.63 8.84 19.12
C CYS A 241 7.74 8.93 20.37
N LEU A 242 6.55 8.33 20.34
CA LEU A 242 5.65 8.30 21.51
C LEU A 242 6.26 7.48 22.67
N VAL A 243 6.87 6.34 22.39
CA VAL A 243 7.54 5.52 23.40
C VAL A 243 8.70 6.27 24.04
N LEU A 244 9.55 6.93 23.26
CA LEU A 244 10.69 7.72 23.77
C LEU A 244 10.22 8.93 24.58
N ALA A 245 9.18 9.63 24.13
CA ALA A 245 8.60 10.76 24.87
C ALA A 245 8.02 10.32 26.23
N TYR A 246 7.30 9.21 26.24
CA TYR A 246 6.79 8.57 27.47
C TYR A 246 7.92 8.18 28.43
N GLY A 247 8.97 7.51 27.92
CA GLY A 247 10.12 7.11 28.75
C GLY A 247 10.87 8.27 29.39
N ARG A 248 10.75 9.48 28.82
CA ARG A 248 11.32 10.73 29.35
C ARG A 248 10.33 11.59 30.17
N GLY A 249 9.08 11.16 30.27
CA GLY A 249 8.04 11.92 30.97
C GLY A 249 7.70 13.25 30.30
N VAL A 250 7.90 13.40 28.97
CA VAL A 250 7.61 14.64 28.22
C VAL A 250 6.44 14.47 27.28
N TYR A 251 5.53 15.43 27.28
CA TYR A 251 4.35 15.40 26.42
C TYR A 251 4.60 15.95 25.01
N ALA A 252 5.69 16.71 24.81
CA ALA A 252 6.00 17.32 23.53
C ALA A 252 7.05 16.51 22.77
N LEU A 253 6.83 16.28 21.47
CA LEU A 253 7.84 15.69 20.59
C LEU A 253 8.87 16.73 20.19
N THR A 254 10.16 16.44 20.47
CA THR A 254 11.29 17.30 20.10
C THR A 254 12.06 16.70 18.92
N SER A 255 12.84 17.53 18.22
CA SER A 255 13.73 17.06 17.16
C SER A 255 14.73 16.00 17.63
N HIS A 256 15.11 16.03 18.91
CA HIS A 256 16.02 15.05 19.50
C HIS A 256 15.36 13.67 19.59
N ILE A 257 14.11 13.59 20.07
CA ILE A 257 13.32 12.35 20.14
C ILE A 257 13.17 11.73 18.74
N VAL A 258 12.85 12.57 17.73
CA VAL A 258 12.68 12.08 16.34
C VAL A 258 14.01 11.54 15.79
N LYS A 259 15.12 12.24 16.03
CA LYS A 259 16.46 11.77 15.59
C LYS A 259 16.83 10.43 16.21
N GLU A 260 16.52 10.21 17.49
CA GLU A 260 16.75 8.92 18.15
C GLU A 260 15.85 7.82 17.58
N ALA A 261 14.55 8.10 17.37
CA ALA A 261 13.64 7.15 16.73
C ALA A 261 14.12 6.73 15.34
N ILE A 262 14.65 7.69 14.57
CA ILE A 262 15.25 7.45 13.25
C ILE A 262 16.53 6.60 13.37
N ALA A 263 17.41 6.94 14.29
CA ALA A 263 18.66 6.20 14.50
C ALA A 263 18.44 4.74 14.93
N ASP A 264 17.35 4.50 15.68
CA ASP A 264 16.93 3.17 16.15
C ASP A 264 16.08 2.39 15.11
N THR A 265 15.95 2.90 13.87
CA THR A 265 15.13 2.27 12.82
C THR A 265 16.00 2.04 11.58
N ASP A 266 16.43 0.79 11.36
CA ASP A 266 17.35 0.43 10.27
C ASP A 266 16.81 0.77 8.88
N SER A 267 15.50 0.64 8.67
CA SER A 267 14.83 0.94 7.40
C SER A 267 14.56 2.44 7.18
N ALA A 268 14.85 3.29 8.18
CA ALA A 268 14.66 4.73 8.05
C ALA A 268 15.82 5.40 7.32
N HIS A 269 15.50 6.28 6.39
CA HIS A 269 16.50 7.12 5.76
C HIS A 269 17.08 8.11 6.78
N ARG A 270 18.40 8.04 7.00
CA ARG A 270 19.09 8.98 7.89
C ARG A 270 18.99 10.38 7.32
N LEU A 271 18.59 11.34 8.15
CA LEU A 271 18.58 12.75 7.78
C LEU A 271 20.04 13.20 7.51
N ARG A 272 20.45 13.16 6.24
CA ARG A 272 21.70 13.78 5.82
C ARG A 272 21.48 15.28 5.74
N PHE A 273 22.34 16.05 6.39
CA PHE A 273 22.45 17.47 6.09
C PHE A 273 22.91 17.58 4.63
N ASP A 274 22.15 18.33 3.84
CA ASP A 274 22.51 18.58 2.45
C ASP A 274 23.88 19.28 2.45
N PRO A 275 24.93 18.69 1.87
CA PRO A 275 26.26 19.28 1.91
C PRO A 275 26.29 20.67 1.27
N LEU A 276 25.37 20.97 0.35
CA LEU A 276 25.19 22.29 -0.23
C LEU A 276 24.80 23.34 0.81
N ASN A 277 23.89 23.00 1.76
CA ASN A 277 23.47 23.90 2.82
C ASN A 277 24.63 24.16 3.83
N ILE A 278 25.46 23.15 4.10
CA ILE A 278 26.65 23.34 4.95
C ILE A 278 27.65 24.25 4.25
N PHE A 279 27.86 24.06 2.93
CA PHE A 279 28.74 24.89 2.14
C PHE A 279 28.26 26.34 2.05
N LEU A 280 26.96 26.55 1.89
CA LEU A 280 26.33 27.87 1.84
C LEU A 280 26.47 28.63 3.18
N ILE A 281 26.23 27.92 4.30
CA ILE A 281 26.40 28.49 5.66
C ILE A 281 27.85 28.85 5.91
N LEU A 282 28.81 27.97 5.53
CA LEU A 282 30.24 28.26 5.62
C LEU A 282 30.65 29.46 4.75
N ALA A 283 30.16 29.53 3.50
CA ALA A 283 30.44 30.64 2.60
C ALA A 283 29.90 31.98 3.14
N ILE A 284 28.67 31.98 3.70
CA ILE A 284 28.07 33.17 4.32
C ILE A 284 28.84 33.59 5.58
N THR A 285 29.27 32.64 6.40
CA THR A 285 30.07 32.97 7.60
C THR A 285 31.45 33.51 7.25
N VAL A 286 32.13 32.95 6.22
CA VAL A 286 33.39 33.49 5.73
C VAL A 286 33.24 34.90 5.15
N MET A 287 32.20 35.15 4.36
CA MET A 287 31.91 36.48 3.84
C MET A 287 31.61 37.49 4.95
N ALA A 288 30.85 37.11 5.98
CA ALA A 288 30.55 37.97 7.10
C ALA A 288 31.82 38.31 7.91
N ILE A 289 32.69 37.36 8.15
CA ILE A 289 33.98 37.59 8.86
C ILE A 289 34.90 38.50 8.03
N SER A 290 34.99 38.32 6.69
CA SER A 290 35.81 39.17 5.84
C SER A 290 35.28 40.59 5.74
N ALA A 291 33.95 40.79 5.71
CA ALA A 291 33.34 42.10 5.76
C ALA A 291 33.61 42.87 7.09
N ILE A 292 33.55 42.13 8.21
CA ILE A 292 33.85 42.70 9.54
C ILE A 292 35.34 43.06 9.62
N SER A 293 36.27 42.24 9.12
CA SER A 293 37.70 42.55 9.14
C SER A 293 38.04 43.78 8.28
N LEU A 294 37.34 43.99 7.18
CA LEU A 294 37.52 45.18 6.33
C LEU A 294 37.09 46.47 7.03
N LEU A 295 36.04 46.43 7.88
CA LEU A 295 35.55 47.55 8.68
C LEU A 295 36.48 47.93 9.82
N TYR A 296 37.35 47.04 10.29
CA TYR A 296 38.34 47.32 11.37
C TYR A 296 39.71 47.76 10.84
N VAL A 297 39.94 47.72 9.52
CA VAL A 297 41.23 48.11 8.90
C VAL A 297 41.12 49.51 8.25
N VAL A 298 39.92 50.10 8.15
CA VAL A 298 39.65 51.48 7.76
C VAL A 298 39.42 52.31 9.03
#